data_766aa5c92e9a58470663c8dac4c54ea5
#
_entry.id   766aa5c92e9a58470663c8dac4c54ea5
#
_cell.length_a   1.000
_cell.length_b   1.000
_cell.length_c   1.000
_cell.angle_alpha   90.00
_cell.angle_beta   90.00
_cell.angle_gamma   90.00
#
_symmetry.space_group_name_H-M   'P 1'
#
loop_
_entity.id
_entity.type
_entity.pdbx_description
1 polymer ?
#
loop_
_entity_poly.entity_id
_entity_poly.type
_entity_poly.pdbx_seq_one_letter_code
_entity_poly.pdbx_strand_id
1 'polypeptide(L)'
;GSCDMKGFIACTLAMAPFFASQKLKKPIHFAYTYDEETSCLGAPVMLKEIKKRNIKYPVCIIGEPTSMKAINAHKGYYEYITHFTGLAGHASNPSKGVSAVEYAIRYSNKLMEIRNELKKRKPKNSIFSPPYSTLQIGRVKGGIATNVIADQCIVDWEVRPITHDDGKFVTQ
;
A
#
# COMPACT_ATOMS: atom_id res chain seq x y z
N GLY A 1 -7.50 16.78 -0.19
CA GLY A 1 -6.66 17.68 -0.94
C GLY A 1 -5.94 18.77 -0.15
N SER A 2 -6.60 19.60 0.74
CA SER A 2 -5.87 20.70 1.40
C SER A 2 -4.91 20.20 2.48
N CYS A 3 -5.33 19.23 3.29
CA CYS A 3 -4.48 18.63 4.32
C CYS A 3 -3.48 17.65 3.73
N ASP A 4 -3.87 16.92 2.69
CA ASP A 4 -3.09 15.91 2.01
C ASP A 4 -3.03 16.24 0.50
N MET A 5 -1.93 16.90 0.05
CA MET A 5 -1.07 17.69 0.94
C MET A 5 -0.80 19.07 0.34
N LYS A 6 -1.82 19.69 -0.33
CA LYS A 6 -1.68 21.01 -0.99
C LYS A 6 -1.26 22.11 -0.01
N GLY A 7 -1.66 22.00 1.28
CA GLY A 7 -1.23 22.94 2.32
C GLY A 7 0.28 22.97 2.50
N PHE A 8 0.95 21.79 2.53
CA PHE A 8 2.41 21.75 2.61
C PHE A 8 3.07 22.34 1.35
N ILE A 9 2.54 22.03 0.17
CA ILE A 9 3.03 22.63 -1.09
C ILE A 9 2.92 24.15 -1.04
N ALA A 10 1.78 24.69 -0.60
CA ALA A 10 1.58 26.12 -0.46
C ALA A 10 2.58 26.74 0.53
N CYS A 11 2.84 26.11 1.68
CA CYS A 11 3.84 26.56 2.65
C CYS A 11 5.25 26.61 2.06
N THR A 12 5.65 25.57 1.31
CA THR A 12 6.98 25.53 0.68
C THR A 12 7.14 26.62 -0.38
N LEU A 13 6.10 26.87 -1.20
CA LEU A 13 6.10 27.95 -2.19
C LEU A 13 6.14 29.32 -1.53
N ALA A 14 5.39 29.55 -0.45
CA ALA A 14 5.38 30.80 0.28
C ALA A 14 6.74 31.09 0.94
N MET A 15 7.44 30.05 1.40
CA MET A 15 8.76 30.18 2.03
C MET A 15 9.92 30.26 1.03
N ALA A 16 9.72 29.95 -0.23
CA ALA A 16 10.77 29.94 -1.24
C ALA A 16 11.49 31.30 -1.38
N PRO A 17 10.81 32.48 -1.45
CA PRO A 17 11.47 33.77 -1.50
C PRO A 17 12.31 34.06 -0.25
N PHE A 18 11.82 33.65 0.93
CA PHE A 18 12.57 33.80 2.19
C PHE A 18 13.87 33.00 2.12
N PHE A 19 13.82 31.73 1.74
CA PHE A 19 15.03 30.91 1.63
C PHE A 19 15.98 31.42 0.54
N ALA A 20 15.47 31.95 -0.56
CA ALA A 20 16.30 32.53 -1.64
C ALA A 20 17.05 33.79 -1.19
N SER A 21 16.52 34.54 -0.22
CA SER A 21 17.17 35.72 0.36
C SER A 21 18.24 35.41 1.40
N GLN A 22 18.31 34.14 1.86
CA GLN A 22 19.25 33.73 2.91
C GLN A 22 20.57 33.22 2.34
N LYS A 23 21.68 33.47 3.05
CA LYS A 23 22.98 32.87 2.75
C LYS A 23 23.04 31.44 3.28
N LEU A 24 22.47 30.50 2.53
CA LEU A 24 22.42 29.10 2.94
C LEU A 24 23.78 28.42 2.74
N LYS A 25 24.16 27.54 3.69
CA LYS A 25 25.36 26.69 3.56
C LYS A 25 25.19 25.56 2.51
N LYS A 26 23.96 25.14 2.27
CA LYS A 26 23.58 24.12 1.28
C LYS A 26 22.29 24.52 0.61
N PRO A 27 22.06 24.16 -0.67
CA PRO A 27 20.83 24.47 -1.35
C PRO A 27 19.64 23.69 -0.76
N ILE A 28 18.46 24.31 -0.79
CA ILE A 28 17.18 23.64 -0.55
C ILE A 28 16.57 23.36 -1.92
N HIS A 29 16.16 22.12 -2.11
CA HIS A 29 15.47 21.68 -3.33
C HIS A 29 14.00 21.39 -3.01
N PHE A 30 13.09 21.99 -3.76
CA PHE A 30 11.68 21.66 -3.71
C PHE A 30 11.39 20.64 -4.80
N ALA A 31 10.88 19.48 -4.42
CA ALA A 31 10.54 18.40 -5.32
C ALA A 31 9.04 18.13 -5.27
N TYR A 32 8.36 18.34 -6.37
CA TYR A 32 6.93 18.09 -6.50
C TYR A 32 6.72 16.93 -7.48
N THR A 33 5.98 15.93 -7.05
CA THR A 33 5.62 14.77 -7.86
C THR A 33 4.12 14.78 -8.16
N TYR A 34 3.70 13.95 -9.08
CA TYR A 34 2.32 13.80 -9.50
C TYR A 34 1.84 12.36 -9.27
N ASP A 35 0.53 12.16 -9.26
CA ASP A 35 -0.13 10.85 -9.16
C ASP A 35 0.32 10.02 -7.95
N GLU A 36 0.51 10.68 -6.79
CA GLU A 36 0.81 9.98 -5.54
C GLU A 36 -0.34 9.04 -5.18
N GLU A 37 -1.59 9.54 -5.21
CA GLU A 37 -2.83 8.82 -4.89
C GLU A 37 -3.15 7.67 -5.86
N THR A 38 -2.46 7.59 -6.98
CA THR A 38 -2.63 6.58 -8.03
C THR A 38 -1.35 5.81 -8.32
N SER A 39 -0.71 5.27 -7.27
CA SER A 39 0.50 4.43 -7.36
C SER A 39 1.82 5.20 -7.43
N CYS A 40 1.88 6.46 -6.98
CA CYS A 40 3.12 7.27 -6.88
C CYS A 40 3.88 7.40 -8.22
N LEU A 41 3.19 7.52 -9.35
CA LEU A 41 3.80 7.44 -10.70
C LEU A 41 4.90 8.48 -10.93
N GLY A 42 4.79 9.66 -10.32
CA GLY A 42 5.77 10.74 -10.46
C GLY A 42 7.09 10.50 -9.72
N ALA A 43 7.08 9.75 -8.64
CA ALA A 43 8.26 9.54 -7.81
C ALA A 43 9.39 8.77 -8.54
N PRO A 44 9.14 7.65 -9.25
CA PRO A 44 10.16 6.98 -10.06
C PRO A 44 10.75 7.85 -11.16
N VAL A 45 9.94 8.73 -11.77
CA VAL A 45 10.41 9.68 -12.83
C VAL A 45 11.38 10.68 -12.23
N MET A 46 11.01 11.30 -11.10
CA MET A 46 11.87 12.22 -10.35
C MET A 46 13.19 11.55 -9.92
N LEU A 47 13.12 10.32 -9.38
CA LEU A 47 14.31 9.60 -8.93
C LEU A 47 15.29 9.28 -10.07
N LYS A 48 14.79 8.97 -11.28
CA LYS A 48 15.63 8.78 -12.47
C LYS A 48 16.38 10.07 -12.82
N GLU A 49 15.71 11.22 -12.76
CA GLU A 49 16.34 12.50 -13.05
C GLU A 49 17.37 12.91 -11.99
N ILE A 50 17.08 12.72 -10.71
CA ILE A 50 18.01 12.93 -9.60
C ILE A 50 19.27 12.07 -9.79
N LYS A 51 19.09 10.79 -10.13
CA LYS A 51 20.20 9.86 -10.39
C LYS A 51 21.04 10.30 -11.59
N LYS A 52 20.41 10.70 -12.69
CA LYS A 52 21.09 11.20 -13.89
C LYS A 52 21.94 12.44 -13.61
N ARG A 53 21.44 13.34 -12.76
CA ARG A 53 22.18 14.54 -12.34
C ARG A 53 23.22 14.28 -11.26
N ASN A 54 23.32 13.05 -10.76
CA ASN A 54 24.24 12.65 -9.66
C ASN A 54 24.07 13.52 -8.40
N ILE A 55 22.84 13.96 -8.09
CA ILE A 55 22.56 14.78 -6.93
C ILE A 55 22.39 13.84 -5.72
N LYS A 56 23.10 14.16 -4.62
CA LYS A 56 23.00 13.43 -3.35
C LYS A 56 22.39 14.34 -2.28
N TYR A 57 21.33 13.88 -1.68
CA TYR A 57 20.65 14.60 -0.60
C TYR A 57 20.93 13.88 0.72
N PRO A 58 21.49 14.58 1.74
CA PRO A 58 21.71 13.98 3.06
C PRO A 58 20.42 13.84 3.86
N VAL A 59 19.39 14.66 3.54
CA VAL A 59 18.09 14.69 4.21
C VAL A 59 17.01 14.91 3.17
N CYS A 60 15.89 14.21 3.33
CA CYS A 60 14.64 14.42 2.60
C CYS A 60 13.52 14.63 3.63
N ILE A 61 12.74 15.70 3.44
CA ILE A 61 11.54 15.96 4.25
C ILE A 61 10.34 15.73 3.34
N ILE A 62 9.45 14.84 3.75
CA ILE A 62 8.24 14.50 3.03
C ILE A 62 7.06 15.14 3.78
N GLY A 63 6.23 15.89 3.06
CA GLY A 63 5.20 16.74 3.64
C GLY A 63 3.86 16.04 3.92
N GLU A 64 3.90 14.76 4.20
CA GLU A 64 2.71 14.00 4.58
C GLU A 64 2.08 14.50 5.89
N PRO A 65 0.75 14.39 6.06
CA PRO A 65 0.05 14.86 7.26
C PRO A 65 0.36 13.98 8.47
N THR A 66 1.26 14.43 9.33
CA THR A 66 1.76 13.70 10.52
C THR A 66 1.32 14.34 11.83
N SER A 67 0.34 15.25 11.83
CA SER A 67 -0.04 16.08 12.99
C SER A 67 1.16 16.81 13.57
N MET A 68 2.03 17.36 12.73
CA MET A 68 3.25 18.10 13.07
C MET A 68 4.28 17.30 13.88
N LYS A 69 4.23 15.98 13.82
CA LYS A 69 5.22 15.08 14.41
C LYS A 69 6.24 14.63 13.37
N ALA A 70 7.50 14.55 13.75
CA ALA A 70 8.51 13.94 12.90
C ALA A 70 8.33 12.42 12.89
N ILE A 71 8.05 11.85 11.71
CA ILE A 71 7.94 10.42 11.48
C ILE A 71 9.15 10.01 10.65
N ASN A 72 9.90 9.02 11.11
CA ASN A 72 11.14 8.59 10.47
C ASN A 72 11.04 7.23 9.78
N ALA A 73 9.89 6.56 9.85
CA ALA A 73 9.65 5.30 9.17
C ALA A 73 8.14 5.01 9.04
N HIS A 74 7.77 4.22 8.04
CA HIS A 74 6.45 3.61 7.90
C HIS A 74 6.60 2.17 7.38
N LYS A 75 5.55 1.36 7.56
CA LYS A 75 5.50 0.02 6.98
C LYS A 75 5.40 0.12 5.46
N GLY A 76 5.87 -0.91 4.75
CA GLY A 76 5.57 -1.05 3.34
C GLY A 76 4.05 -1.15 3.08
N TYR A 77 3.65 -0.99 1.83
CA TYR A 77 2.25 -1.11 1.42
C TYR A 77 2.16 -1.85 0.09
N TYR A 78 1.35 -2.89 0.06
CA TYR A 78 0.98 -3.63 -1.15
C TYR A 78 -0.51 -3.93 -1.10
N GLU A 79 -1.19 -3.68 -2.20
CA GLU A 79 -2.61 -3.96 -2.39
C GLU A 79 -2.78 -5.00 -3.49
N TYR A 80 -3.71 -5.91 -3.29
CA TYR A 80 -3.98 -7.01 -4.21
C TYR A 80 -5.48 -7.15 -4.45
N ILE A 81 -5.82 -7.43 -5.70
CA ILE A 81 -7.16 -7.82 -6.13
C ILE A 81 -7.04 -9.23 -6.72
N THR A 82 -7.67 -10.21 -6.06
CA THR A 82 -7.66 -11.60 -6.50
C THR A 82 -9.01 -11.93 -7.11
N HIS A 83 -9.00 -12.32 -8.37
CA HIS A 83 -10.19 -12.73 -9.12
C HIS A 83 -10.31 -14.25 -9.13
N PHE A 84 -11.52 -14.75 -8.85
CA PHE A 84 -11.86 -16.16 -8.93
C PHE A 84 -12.92 -16.33 -10.01
N THR A 85 -12.64 -17.21 -10.94
CA THR A 85 -13.56 -17.60 -12.02
C THR A 85 -13.92 -19.07 -11.87
N GLY A 86 -15.20 -19.37 -11.82
CA GLY A 86 -15.75 -20.71 -11.69
C GLY A 86 -16.64 -21.08 -12.89
N LEU A 87 -17.62 -21.93 -12.62
CA LEU A 87 -18.62 -22.37 -13.60
C LEU A 87 -20.00 -22.26 -12.97
N ALA A 88 -20.87 -21.43 -13.54
CA ALA A 88 -22.24 -21.28 -13.08
C ALA A 88 -23.04 -22.58 -13.23
N GLY A 89 -23.96 -22.79 -12.31
CA GLY A 89 -24.86 -23.93 -12.32
C GLY A 89 -25.99 -23.75 -11.32
N HIS A 90 -26.98 -24.64 -11.36
CA HIS A 90 -28.04 -24.64 -10.37
C HIS A 90 -27.57 -25.28 -9.07
N ALA A 91 -27.82 -24.64 -7.93
CA ALA A 91 -27.32 -25.08 -6.61
C ALA A 91 -27.81 -26.49 -6.19
N SER A 92 -28.94 -26.97 -6.74
CA SER A 92 -29.43 -28.35 -6.53
C SER A 92 -28.58 -29.44 -7.16
N ASN A 93 -27.66 -29.08 -8.09
CA ASN A 93 -26.75 -30.02 -8.73
C ASN A 93 -25.30 -29.47 -8.72
N PRO A 94 -24.62 -29.48 -7.56
CA PRO A 94 -23.31 -28.86 -7.42
C PRO A 94 -22.21 -29.54 -8.28
N SER A 95 -22.42 -30.78 -8.72
CA SER A 95 -21.46 -31.47 -9.59
C SER A 95 -21.33 -30.88 -10.99
N LYS A 96 -22.30 -30.04 -11.43
CA LYS A 96 -22.31 -29.37 -12.72
C LYS A 96 -21.77 -27.93 -12.69
N GLY A 97 -21.23 -27.48 -11.59
CA GLY A 97 -20.66 -26.14 -11.47
C GLY A 97 -19.38 -26.13 -10.65
N VAL A 98 -18.72 -24.96 -10.62
CA VAL A 98 -17.53 -24.69 -9.80
C VAL A 98 -17.74 -23.34 -9.12
N SER A 99 -17.84 -23.35 -7.79
CA SER A 99 -18.14 -22.14 -7.03
C SER A 99 -16.89 -21.27 -6.82
N ALA A 100 -16.84 -20.13 -7.49
CA ALA A 100 -15.81 -19.10 -7.27
C ALA A 100 -15.82 -18.58 -5.83
N VAL A 101 -17.00 -18.51 -5.21
CA VAL A 101 -17.15 -18.06 -3.81
C VAL A 101 -16.50 -19.05 -2.84
N GLU A 102 -16.67 -20.37 -3.03
CA GLU A 102 -16.04 -21.37 -2.17
C GLU A 102 -14.51 -21.32 -2.26
N TYR A 103 -13.96 -21.13 -3.45
CA TYR A 103 -12.51 -20.96 -3.62
C TYR A 103 -12.02 -19.66 -3.01
N ALA A 104 -12.78 -18.56 -3.12
CA ALA A 104 -12.46 -17.30 -2.45
C ALA A 104 -12.46 -17.43 -0.92
N ILE A 105 -13.39 -18.23 -0.35
CA ILE A 105 -13.41 -18.52 1.10
C ILE A 105 -12.16 -19.32 1.51
N ARG A 106 -11.80 -20.38 0.77
CA ARG A 106 -10.57 -21.15 1.04
C ARG A 106 -9.31 -20.28 0.96
N TYR A 107 -9.22 -19.44 -0.04
CA TYR A 107 -8.13 -18.47 -0.19
C TYR A 107 -8.09 -17.48 0.95
N SER A 108 -9.24 -16.93 1.34
CA SER A 108 -9.35 -16.00 2.47
C SER A 108 -8.92 -16.65 3.78
N ASN A 109 -9.25 -17.91 4.02
CA ASN A 109 -8.75 -18.68 5.16
C ASN A 109 -7.22 -18.79 5.12
N LYS A 110 -6.63 -19.04 3.96
CA LYS A 110 -5.17 -19.10 3.80
C LYS A 110 -4.51 -17.76 4.10
N LEU A 111 -5.10 -16.65 3.64
CA LEU A 111 -4.62 -15.30 4.00
C LEU A 111 -4.68 -15.05 5.52
N MET A 112 -5.72 -15.54 6.20
CA MET A 112 -5.83 -15.44 7.67
C MET A 112 -4.77 -16.27 8.39
N GLU A 113 -4.41 -17.46 7.89
CA GLU A 113 -3.28 -18.23 8.39
C GLU A 113 -1.96 -17.48 8.24
N ILE A 114 -1.68 -16.96 7.04
CA ILE A 114 -0.49 -16.13 6.76
C ILE A 114 -0.44 -14.92 7.71
N ARG A 115 -1.57 -14.23 7.92
CA ARG A 115 -1.67 -13.14 8.89
C ARG A 115 -1.26 -13.56 10.30
N ASN A 116 -1.65 -14.76 10.74
CA ASN A 116 -1.29 -15.29 12.05
C ASN A 116 0.20 -15.63 12.14
N GLU A 117 0.81 -16.14 11.07
CA GLU A 117 2.25 -16.36 11.00
C GLU A 117 3.04 -15.04 11.03
N LEU A 118 2.58 -14.00 10.31
CA LEU A 118 3.20 -12.67 10.34
C LEU A 118 3.27 -12.10 11.76
N LYS A 119 2.26 -12.33 12.60
CA LYS A 119 2.28 -11.92 14.02
C LYS A 119 3.40 -12.58 14.81
N LYS A 120 3.75 -13.84 14.51
CA LYS A 120 4.84 -14.57 15.15
C LYS A 120 6.22 -14.09 14.70
N ARG A 121 6.33 -13.55 13.50
CA ARG A 121 7.57 -13.06 12.87
C ARG A 121 7.98 -11.66 13.31
N LYS A 122 7.36 -11.10 14.36
CA LYS A 122 7.65 -9.75 14.84
C LYS A 122 9.13 -9.55 15.18
N PRO A 123 9.79 -8.49 14.70
CA PRO A 123 11.15 -8.14 15.13
C PRO A 123 11.19 -7.80 16.62
N LYS A 124 12.28 -8.19 17.32
CA LYS A 124 12.44 -7.94 18.78
C LYS A 124 12.34 -6.46 19.14
N ASN A 125 12.87 -5.57 18.31
CA ASN A 125 12.96 -4.13 18.54
C ASN A 125 12.15 -3.34 17.50
N SER A 126 10.94 -3.79 17.18
CA SER A 126 10.08 -3.08 16.24
C SER A 126 9.64 -1.73 16.80
N ILE A 127 9.83 -0.68 16.01
CA ILE A 127 9.35 0.69 16.32
C ILE A 127 7.90 0.90 15.89
N PHE A 128 7.29 -0.08 15.21
CA PHE A 128 5.94 0.03 14.67
C PHE A 128 4.86 -0.42 15.65
N SER A 129 3.65 0.12 15.50
CA SER A 129 2.45 -0.32 16.21
C SER A 129 1.38 -0.70 15.18
N PRO A 130 0.89 -1.96 15.15
CA PRO A 130 1.42 -3.12 15.87
C PRO A 130 2.85 -3.48 15.43
N PRO A 131 3.65 -4.18 16.27
CA PRO A 131 5.07 -4.43 16.04
C PRO A 131 5.35 -5.59 15.08
N TYR A 132 4.45 -5.90 14.16
CA TYR A 132 4.53 -6.98 13.16
C TYR A 132 3.92 -6.53 11.83
N SER A 133 4.25 -7.23 10.76
CA SER A 133 3.66 -7.03 9.43
C SER A 133 2.18 -7.39 9.46
N THR A 134 1.35 -6.52 8.89
CA THR A 134 -0.11 -6.69 8.92
C THR A 134 -0.64 -7.12 7.56
N LEU A 135 -1.65 -7.99 7.57
CA LEU A 135 -2.41 -8.40 6.40
C LEU A 135 -3.90 -8.26 6.72
N GLN A 136 -4.66 -7.65 5.83
CA GLN A 136 -6.09 -7.45 6.00
C GLN A 136 -6.84 -7.76 4.71
N ILE A 137 -7.94 -8.51 4.82
CA ILE A 137 -8.92 -8.67 3.75
C ILE A 137 -9.90 -7.51 3.88
N GLY A 138 -9.94 -6.65 2.87
CA GLY A 138 -10.76 -5.44 2.88
C GLY A 138 -12.17 -5.67 2.35
N ARG A 139 -12.29 -6.49 1.30
CA ARG A 139 -13.57 -6.73 0.64
C ARG A 139 -13.62 -8.12 0.01
N VAL A 140 -14.80 -8.76 0.09
CA VAL A 140 -15.13 -9.97 -0.67
C VAL A 140 -16.45 -9.71 -1.39
N LYS A 141 -16.50 -9.92 -2.70
CA LYS A 141 -17.70 -9.72 -3.51
C LYS A 141 -17.85 -10.86 -4.52
N GLY A 142 -18.96 -11.60 -4.45
CA GLY A 142 -19.21 -12.69 -5.39
C GLY A 142 -20.62 -13.28 -5.25
N GLY A 143 -21.03 -14.02 -6.27
CA GLY A 143 -22.36 -14.60 -6.35
C GLY A 143 -23.46 -13.60 -6.70
N ILE A 144 -24.59 -14.12 -7.20
CA ILE A 144 -25.74 -13.31 -7.64
C ILE A 144 -27.06 -13.76 -6.99
N ALA A 145 -27.19 -15.03 -6.63
CA ALA A 145 -28.40 -15.60 -6.01
C ALA A 145 -28.05 -16.88 -5.24
N THR A 146 -28.87 -17.22 -4.24
CA THR A 146 -28.67 -18.40 -3.39
C THR A 146 -28.82 -19.74 -4.10
N ASN A 147 -29.61 -19.78 -5.16
CA ASN A 147 -29.86 -20.99 -5.98
C ASN A 147 -28.94 -21.11 -7.20
N VAL A 148 -27.92 -20.25 -7.32
CA VAL A 148 -26.95 -20.23 -8.41
C VAL A 148 -25.56 -20.48 -7.86
N ILE A 149 -24.82 -21.42 -8.42
CA ILE A 149 -23.38 -21.61 -8.15
C ILE A 149 -22.65 -20.41 -8.73
N ALA A 150 -21.95 -19.67 -7.87
CA ALA A 150 -21.28 -18.43 -8.27
C ALA A 150 -20.07 -18.69 -9.17
N ASP A 151 -20.05 -18.13 -10.35
CA ASP A 151 -18.94 -18.22 -11.30
C ASP A 151 -17.92 -17.10 -11.18
N GLN A 152 -18.22 -16.07 -10.37
CA GLN A 152 -17.31 -14.93 -10.14
C GLN A 152 -17.24 -14.60 -8.65
N CYS A 153 -16.02 -14.33 -8.18
CA CYS A 153 -15.76 -13.72 -6.88
C CYS A 153 -14.48 -12.91 -6.91
N ILE A 154 -14.46 -11.83 -6.15
CA ILE A 154 -13.30 -10.95 -6.01
C ILE A 154 -12.97 -10.83 -4.53
N VAL A 155 -11.68 -10.88 -4.20
CA VAL A 155 -11.14 -10.63 -2.85
C VAL A 155 -10.11 -9.53 -2.95
N ASP A 156 -10.38 -8.40 -2.30
CA ASP A 156 -9.41 -7.29 -2.15
C ASP A 156 -8.75 -7.41 -0.79
N TRP A 157 -7.44 -7.33 -0.79
CA TRP A 157 -6.65 -7.45 0.43
C TRP A 157 -5.36 -6.66 0.34
N GLU A 158 -4.82 -6.27 1.50
CA GLU A 158 -3.58 -5.53 1.61
C GLU A 158 -2.60 -6.21 2.55
N VAL A 159 -1.32 -5.93 2.36
CA VAL A 159 -0.26 -6.28 3.31
C VAL A 159 0.64 -5.08 3.56
N ARG A 160 0.97 -4.85 4.83
CA ARG A 160 1.93 -3.81 5.24
C ARG A 160 3.12 -4.47 5.92
N PRO A 161 4.15 -4.84 5.16
CA PRO A 161 5.31 -5.50 5.70
C PRO A 161 6.22 -4.52 6.46
N ILE A 162 6.84 -5.03 7.53
CA ILE A 162 7.91 -4.33 8.27
C ILE A 162 9.27 -4.65 7.63
N THR A 163 9.44 -5.86 7.14
CA THR A 163 10.69 -6.34 6.55
C THR A 163 10.47 -6.76 5.10
N HIS A 164 11.54 -6.74 4.31
CA HIS A 164 11.50 -7.25 2.94
C HIS A 164 11.17 -8.75 2.89
N ASP A 165 11.64 -9.52 3.87
CA ASP A 165 11.38 -10.96 3.97
C ASP A 165 9.91 -11.27 4.27
N ASP A 166 9.22 -10.42 5.03
CA ASP A 166 7.77 -10.56 5.24
C ASP A 166 6.98 -10.28 3.95
N GLY A 167 7.43 -9.30 3.15
CA GLY A 167 6.84 -9.05 1.83
C GLY A 167 6.97 -10.27 0.91
N LYS A 168 8.16 -10.87 0.84
CA LYS A 168 8.39 -12.10 0.06
C LYS A 168 7.57 -13.28 0.58
N PHE A 169 7.50 -13.46 1.90
CA PHE A 169 6.75 -14.55 2.53
C PHE A 169 5.26 -14.55 2.16
N VAL A 170 4.68 -13.39 1.96
CA VAL A 170 3.25 -13.27 1.60
C VAL A 170 3.00 -13.58 0.12
N THR A 171 4.01 -13.38 -0.76
CA THR A 171 3.88 -13.54 -2.21
C THR A 171 4.40 -14.89 -2.74
N GLN A 172 4.93 -15.75 -1.91
CA GLN A 172 5.33 -17.15 -2.19
C GLN A 172 4.18 -18.11 -1.94
#